data_e7947c0414d715a761cbdf299dccf163
#
_entry.id   e7947c0414d715a761cbdf299dccf163
#
_cell.length_a   1.000
_cell.length_b   1.000
_cell.length_c   1.000
_cell.angle_alpha   90.00
_cell.angle_beta   90.00
_cell.angle_gamma   90.00
#
_symmetry.space_group_name_H-M   'P 1'
#
loop_
_entity.id
_entity.type
_entity.pdbx_description
1 polymer ?
#
loop_
_entity_poly.entity_id
_entity_poly.type
_entity_poly.pdbx_seq_one_letter_code
_entity_poly.pdbx_strand_id
1 'polypeptide(L)'
;MKSIKSLLVAAVSVSLVACSGGGGMPNFGNNEFPVETIGSNSASLQSTYPATIKGIQDVEVRPKVSGFITKVYVHEGQAVKTGQLLFTIDSETYQAAVRQAQASVNTARAQLNTARLTFENNKKLYDKKVIGQYELSTAQNSYATAQAALAQAQAALASAKETLSWCRVVSPTSGVVGSLPYKAGALVSASSPDPLTTVSDVSTVEVFFSMSEGDILNMTRTSGSVSAALKELPSVKLQLVNGTLYNHPGKVVKMSGVINQSTGAYSLIAHFANPERILKSGGAGQIIIPRTNNHAIVIPQEATSSVQDKLFVYKVGRDNKVYYTEIKVNPQNDGNTYIVTSGLSVGDRIVIKGLTKLSDKMEIKPVTLAEYQKSIDDAAKLGAKQGTASGFVKVMTGK
;
A
#
# COMPACT_ATOMS: atom_id res chain seq x y z
N MET A 1 -42.74 -74.61 16.46
CA MET A 1 -41.85 -73.51 16.79
C MET A 1 -41.18 -73.70 18.14
N LYS A 2 -40.41 -74.72 18.29
CA LYS A 2 -39.58 -75.02 19.46
C LYS A 2 -38.54 -76.00 18.98
N SER A 3 -37.31 -75.49 18.57
CA SER A 3 -36.12 -76.38 18.42
C SER A 3 -34.92 -75.68 17.73
N ILE A 4 -34.74 -74.36 17.92
CA ILE A 4 -33.58 -73.68 17.36
C ILE A 4 -32.74 -72.89 18.43
N LYS A 5 -33.13 -73.07 19.76
CA LYS A 5 -32.46 -72.36 20.86
C LYS A 5 -31.39 -73.16 21.61
N SER A 6 -31.12 -74.41 21.25
CA SER A 6 -30.17 -75.24 22.00
C SER A 6 -28.86 -75.54 21.27
N LEU A 7 -28.62 -75.01 20.10
CA LEU A 7 -27.35 -75.22 19.32
C LEU A 7 -26.37 -74.04 19.31
N LEU A 8 -26.67 -72.96 20.04
CA LEU A 8 -25.85 -71.74 20.07
C LEU A 8 -25.11 -71.50 21.40
N VAL A 9 -25.25 -72.44 22.37
CA VAL A 9 -24.58 -72.36 23.70
C VAL A 9 -23.32 -73.23 23.77
N ALA A 10 -23.09 -74.13 22.81
CA ALA A 10 -21.94 -75.06 22.86
C ALA A 10 -20.71 -74.57 22.10
N ALA A 11 -20.77 -73.40 21.34
CA ALA A 11 -19.67 -72.86 20.55
C ALA A 11 -18.88 -71.71 21.21
N VAL A 12 -19.24 -71.27 22.41
CA VAL A 12 -18.61 -70.10 23.09
C VAL A 12 -17.64 -70.52 24.22
N SER A 13 -17.53 -71.80 24.55
CA SER A 13 -16.71 -72.21 25.70
C SER A 13 -15.35 -72.83 25.41
N VAL A 14 -14.80 -72.65 24.16
CA VAL A 14 -13.44 -73.16 23.78
C VAL A 14 -12.41 -72.08 23.44
N SER A 15 -12.73 -70.80 23.55
CA SER A 15 -11.80 -69.72 23.16
C SER A 15 -11.20 -68.91 24.31
N LEU A 16 -11.14 -69.44 25.54
CA LEU A 16 -10.66 -68.67 26.70
C LEU A 16 -9.44 -69.30 27.40
N VAL A 17 -8.61 -70.06 26.75
CA VAL A 17 -7.32 -70.53 27.27
C VAL A 17 -6.22 -70.43 26.26
N ALA A 18 -5.82 -69.22 25.93
CA ALA A 18 -4.53 -68.96 25.24
C ALA A 18 -4.18 -67.47 25.30
N CYS A 19 -3.95 -66.88 26.45
CA CYS A 19 -3.21 -65.63 26.61
C CYS A 19 -2.61 -65.53 28.02
N SER A 20 -1.65 -66.47 28.32
CA SER A 20 -0.68 -66.23 29.37
C SER A 20 0.71 -66.67 28.85
N GLY A 21 1.15 -65.95 27.85
CA GLY A 21 2.53 -65.92 27.40
C GLY A 21 2.95 -64.49 27.39
N GLY A 22 3.73 -64.09 28.41
CA GLY A 22 4.36 -62.75 28.46
C GLY A 22 5.33 -62.58 27.29
N GLY A 23 4.77 -62.27 26.12
CA GLY A 23 5.52 -61.69 25.00
C GLY A 23 5.47 -60.20 25.18
N GLY A 24 6.51 -59.60 25.77
CA GLY A 24 6.69 -58.18 25.79
C GLY A 24 6.53 -57.68 24.36
N MET A 25 5.62 -56.71 24.15
CA MET A 25 5.59 -55.99 22.87
C MET A 25 7.04 -55.53 22.56
N PRO A 26 7.53 -55.72 21.35
CA PRO A 26 8.84 -55.20 21.03
C PRO A 26 8.83 -53.71 21.28
N ASN A 27 9.69 -53.29 22.21
CA ASN A 27 9.91 -51.91 22.53
C ASN A 27 10.55 -51.27 21.27
N PHE A 28 9.70 -50.78 20.34
CA PHE A 28 10.09 -49.97 19.21
C PHE A 28 10.42 -48.55 19.68
N GLY A 29 11.21 -48.41 20.68
CA GLY A 29 11.63 -47.16 21.27
C GLY A 29 13.11 -47.17 21.53
N ASN A 30 13.91 -47.12 20.49
CA ASN A 30 15.16 -46.43 20.64
C ASN A 30 14.78 -45.02 21.05
N ASN A 31 15.15 -44.60 22.29
CA ASN A 31 14.95 -43.22 22.79
C ASN A 31 15.79 -42.22 21.94
N GLU A 32 15.90 -42.49 20.66
CA GLU A 32 16.65 -41.70 19.67
C GLU A 32 15.75 -40.62 19.11
N PHE A 33 16.14 -39.36 19.34
CA PHE A 33 15.40 -38.19 18.86
C PHE A 33 16.36 -37.25 18.14
N PRO A 34 15.93 -36.66 17.01
CA PRO A 34 16.75 -35.72 16.28
C PRO A 34 16.85 -34.41 17.05
N VAL A 35 18.09 -34.04 17.36
CA VAL A 35 18.42 -32.85 18.12
C VAL A 35 19.21 -31.89 17.26
N GLU A 36 18.81 -30.64 17.26
CA GLU A 36 19.48 -29.56 16.57
C GLU A 36 20.00 -28.53 17.58
N THR A 37 21.21 -28.03 17.33
CA THR A 37 21.78 -26.94 18.14
C THR A 37 21.38 -25.60 17.52
N ILE A 38 20.77 -24.76 18.32
CA ILE A 38 20.28 -23.45 17.89
C ILE A 38 21.46 -22.54 17.57
N GLY A 39 21.48 -22.08 16.31
CA GLY A 39 22.39 -21.07 15.84
C GLY A 39 21.75 -19.67 15.83
N SER A 40 22.58 -18.66 15.68
CA SER A 40 22.13 -17.31 15.30
C SER A 40 21.97 -17.27 13.79
N ASN A 41 20.74 -17.10 13.32
CA ASN A 41 20.43 -17.05 11.90
C ASN A 41 19.94 -15.65 11.52
N SER A 42 20.19 -15.26 10.26
CA SER A 42 19.56 -14.07 9.70
C SER A 42 18.10 -14.38 9.35
N ALA A 43 17.17 -13.77 10.07
CA ALA A 43 15.76 -13.87 9.75
C ALA A 43 15.30 -12.63 8.99
N SER A 44 14.73 -12.85 7.82
CA SER A 44 14.05 -11.78 7.06
C SER A 44 12.59 -11.71 7.51
N LEU A 45 12.29 -10.75 8.34
CA LEU A 45 10.92 -10.39 8.69
C LEU A 45 10.37 -9.43 7.64
N GLN A 46 9.11 -9.57 7.29
CA GLN A 46 8.42 -8.66 6.37
C GLN A 46 7.17 -8.12 7.08
N SER A 47 7.13 -6.81 7.27
CA SER A 47 5.90 -6.16 7.72
C SER A 47 5.12 -5.68 6.52
N THR A 48 3.84 -6.05 6.44
CA THR A 48 2.97 -5.71 5.32
C THR A 48 1.88 -4.76 5.80
N TYR A 49 1.69 -3.66 5.07
CA TYR A 49 0.72 -2.62 5.39
C TYR A 49 -0.18 -2.35 4.20
N PRO A 50 -1.52 -2.32 4.37
CA PRO A 50 -2.44 -1.91 3.33
C PRO A 50 -2.10 -0.50 2.85
N ALA A 51 -2.19 -0.28 1.54
CA ALA A 51 -1.78 0.98 0.93
C ALA A 51 -2.70 1.41 -0.21
N THR A 52 -2.80 2.74 -0.39
CA THR A 52 -3.51 3.38 -1.49
C THR A 52 -2.52 4.13 -2.36
N ILE A 53 -2.64 3.95 -3.67
CA ILE A 53 -1.77 4.57 -4.67
C ILE A 53 -2.44 5.84 -5.18
N LYS A 54 -1.70 6.96 -5.21
CA LYS A 54 -2.14 8.22 -5.84
C LYS A 54 -1.05 8.72 -6.79
N GLY A 55 -1.46 9.47 -7.81
CA GLY A 55 -0.50 10.25 -8.60
C GLY A 55 0.21 11.28 -7.71
N ILE A 56 1.42 11.68 -8.11
CA ILE A 56 2.15 12.73 -7.37
C ILE A 56 1.39 14.06 -7.40
N GLN A 57 0.56 14.24 -8.41
CA GLN A 57 -0.32 15.39 -8.55
C GLN A 57 -1.62 14.98 -9.24
N ASP A 58 -2.72 15.01 -8.50
CA ASP A 58 -4.07 14.82 -9.02
C ASP A 58 -4.78 16.17 -9.04
N VAL A 59 -5.11 16.70 -10.23
CA VAL A 59 -5.74 18.00 -10.38
C VAL A 59 -7.12 17.84 -11.00
N GLU A 60 -8.13 18.26 -10.25
CA GLU A 60 -9.49 18.35 -10.78
C GLU A 60 -9.61 19.51 -11.76
N VAL A 61 -10.08 19.23 -12.96
CA VAL A 61 -10.37 20.22 -13.97
C VAL A 61 -11.83 20.62 -13.87
N ARG A 62 -12.09 21.82 -13.35
CA ARG A 62 -13.43 22.38 -13.19
C ARG A 62 -13.63 23.57 -14.10
N PRO A 63 -14.82 23.77 -14.67
CA PRO A 63 -15.09 24.95 -15.50
C PRO A 63 -15.13 26.20 -14.62
N LYS A 64 -14.60 27.32 -15.12
CA LYS A 64 -14.69 28.63 -14.47
C LYS A 64 -15.92 29.43 -14.90
N VAL A 65 -16.60 28.99 -15.96
CA VAL A 65 -17.77 29.61 -16.56
C VAL A 65 -18.90 28.60 -16.73
N SER A 66 -20.15 29.08 -16.77
CA SER A 66 -21.31 28.23 -17.01
C SER A 66 -21.66 28.21 -18.51
N GLY A 67 -22.02 27.05 -19.00
CA GLY A 67 -22.45 26.88 -20.40
C GLY A 67 -22.50 25.43 -20.82
N PHE A 68 -22.96 25.18 -22.03
CA PHE A 68 -23.00 23.83 -22.60
C PHE A 68 -21.62 23.44 -23.13
N ILE A 69 -21.20 22.18 -22.91
CA ILE A 69 -20.01 21.64 -23.55
C ILE A 69 -20.28 21.49 -25.05
N THR A 70 -19.54 22.22 -25.87
CA THR A 70 -19.66 22.14 -27.32
C THR A 70 -18.90 20.94 -27.88
N LYS A 71 -17.69 20.70 -27.35
CA LYS A 71 -16.84 19.59 -27.82
C LYS A 71 -15.89 19.12 -26.72
N VAL A 72 -15.64 17.81 -26.71
CA VAL A 72 -14.64 17.13 -25.90
C VAL A 72 -13.51 16.67 -26.83
N TYR A 73 -12.28 16.98 -26.50
CA TYR A 73 -11.08 16.73 -27.35
C TYR A 73 -10.22 15.58 -26.85
N VAL A 74 -10.57 14.98 -25.74
CA VAL A 74 -9.78 13.93 -25.07
C VAL A 74 -10.65 12.73 -24.74
N HIS A 75 -9.98 11.60 -24.51
CA HIS A 75 -10.59 10.35 -24.05
C HIS A 75 -10.06 9.97 -22.69
N GLU A 76 -10.83 9.17 -21.95
CA GLU A 76 -10.42 8.58 -20.68
C GLU A 76 -9.13 7.77 -20.86
N GLY A 77 -8.17 7.93 -19.94
CA GLY A 77 -6.87 7.28 -20.02
C GLY A 77 -5.85 7.90 -20.98
N GLN A 78 -6.23 8.94 -21.73
CA GLN A 78 -5.33 9.64 -22.66
C GLN A 78 -4.26 10.44 -21.91
N ALA A 79 -3.01 10.35 -22.36
CA ALA A 79 -1.96 11.23 -21.89
C ALA A 79 -2.09 12.64 -22.49
N VAL A 80 -2.01 13.66 -21.66
CA VAL A 80 -2.11 15.07 -22.02
C VAL A 80 -0.94 15.88 -21.48
N LYS A 81 -0.66 16.99 -22.14
CA LYS A 81 0.36 17.97 -21.71
C LYS A 81 -0.28 19.19 -21.08
N THR A 82 0.43 19.87 -20.21
CA THR A 82 0.03 21.20 -19.69
C THR A 82 -0.34 22.14 -20.83
N GLY A 83 -1.48 22.84 -20.72
CA GLY A 83 -2.00 23.74 -21.74
C GLY A 83 -2.75 23.06 -22.89
N GLN A 84 -2.79 21.74 -22.95
CA GLN A 84 -3.55 21.02 -23.99
C GLN A 84 -5.06 21.25 -23.81
N LEU A 85 -5.76 21.55 -24.91
CA LEU A 85 -7.21 21.75 -24.91
C LEU A 85 -7.93 20.45 -24.62
N LEU A 86 -8.82 20.47 -23.61
CA LEU A 86 -9.60 19.31 -23.16
C LEU A 86 -11.08 19.44 -23.58
N PHE A 87 -11.67 20.62 -23.31
CA PHE A 87 -13.08 20.89 -23.59
C PHE A 87 -13.25 22.29 -24.16
N THR A 88 -14.30 22.48 -24.93
CA THR A 88 -14.83 23.80 -25.26
C THR A 88 -16.26 23.93 -24.73
N ILE A 89 -16.52 25.06 -24.09
CA ILE A 89 -17.84 25.49 -23.61
C ILE A 89 -18.38 26.53 -24.58
N ASP A 90 -19.68 26.55 -24.76
CA ASP A 90 -20.34 27.55 -25.60
C ASP A 90 -19.90 28.96 -25.22
N SER A 91 -19.39 29.69 -26.22
CA SER A 91 -18.76 30.98 -26.02
C SER A 91 -19.55 32.15 -26.63
N GLU A 92 -20.75 31.89 -27.17
CA GLU A 92 -21.47 32.93 -27.94
C GLU A 92 -21.81 34.15 -27.07
N THR A 93 -22.34 33.98 -25.89
CA THR A 93 -22.65 35.04 -24.94
C THR A 93 -21.40 35.79 -24.49
N TYR A 94 -20.32 35.06 -24.23
CA TYR A 94 -19.02 35.66 -23.83
C TYR A 94 -18.36 36.45 -24.95
N GLN A 95 -18.46 35.97 -26.21
CA GLN A 95 -18.03 36.72 -27.37
C GLN A 95 -18.85 38.01 -27.57
N ALA A 96 -20.16 37.96 -27.33
CA ALA A 96 -21.00 39.16 -27.36
C ALA A 96 -20.57 40.19 -26.30
N ALA A 97 -20.23 39.75 -25.10
CA ALA A 97 -19.72 40.60 -24.02
C ALA A 97 -18.37 41.26 -24.42
N VAL A 98 -17.48 40.53 -25.06
CA VAL A 98 -16.20 41.11 -25.60
C VAL A 98 -16.48 42.14 -26.66
N ARG A 99 -17.39 41.90 -27.63
CA ARG A 99 -17.78 42.89 -28.65
C ARG A 99 -18.35 44.14 -28.02
N GLN A 100 -19.20 44.04 -27.00
CA GLN A 100 -19.76 45.16 -26.27
C GLN A 100 -18.68 45.99 -25.55
N ALA A 101 -17.78 45.33 -24.84
CA ALA A 101 -16.67 46.00 -24.14
C ALA A 101 -15.71 46.68 -25.13
N GLN A 102 -15.47 46.04 -26.29
CA GLN A 102 -14.66 46.65 -27.37
C GLN A 102 -15.32 47.94 -27.95
N ALA A 103 -16.64 47.91 -28.12
CA ALA A 103 -17.38 49.11 -28.54
C ALA A 103 -17.26 50.26 -27.52
N SER A 104 -17.32 49.96 -26.23
CA SER A 104 -17.12 50.94 -25.15
C SER A 104 -15.72 51.55 -25.17
N VAL A 105 -14.68 50.73 -25.42
CA VAL A 105 -13.30 51.26 -25.61
C VAL A 105 -13.21 52.21 -26.80
N ASN A 106 -13.86 51.86 -27.91
CA ASN A 106 -13.85 52.72 -29.10
C ASN A 106 -14.55 54.08 -28.83
N THR A 107 -15.68 54.07 -28.11
CA THR A 107 -16.38 55.29 -27.67
C THR A 107 -15.52 56.11 -26.73
N ALA A 108 -14.96 55.53 -25.67
CA ALA A 108 -14.08 56.24 -24.75
C ALA A 108 -12.83 56.83 -25.42
N ARG A 109 -12.27 56.11 -26.42
CA ARG A 109 -11.15 56.58 -27.20
C ARG A 109 -11.52 57.81 -28.05
N ALA A 110 -12.71 57.84 -28.66
CA ALA A 110 -13.20 58.99 -29.40
C ALA A 110 -13.40 60.18 -28.48
N GLN A 111 -13.98 59.97 -27.31
CA GLN A 111 -14.15 61.06 -26.30
C GLN A 111 -12.80 61.59 -25.80
N LEU A 112 -11.84 60.73 -25.54
CA LEU A 112 -10.47 61.13 -25.20
C LEU A 112 -9.83 61.99 -26.30
N ASN A 113 -9.95 61.60 -27.58
CA ASN A 113 -9.43 62.37 -28.68
C ASN A 113 -10.06 63.77 -28.74
N THR A 114 -11.37 63.89 -28.57
CA THR A 114 -12.06 65.17 -28.50
C THR A 114 -11.57 66.05 -27.34
N ALA A 115 -11.49 65.48 -26.13
CA ALA A 115 -11.01 66.18 -24.95
C ALA A 115 -9.54 66.61 -25.10
N ARG A 116 -8.72 65.77 -25.69
CA ARG A 116 -7.31 66.10 -26.00
C ARG A 116 -7.19 67.29 -26.97
N LEU A 117 -7.95 67.31 -28.07
CA LEU A 117 -7.93 68.42 -29.02
C LEU A 117 -8.41 69.70 -28.37
N THR A 118 -9.43 69.67 -27.54
CA THR A 118 -9.93 70.81 -26.76
C THR A 118 -8.86 71.32 -25.79
N PHE A 119 -8.20 70.43 -25.05
CA PHE A 119 -7.12 70.81 -24.14
C PHE A 119 -5.93 71.46 -24.92
N GLU A 120 -5.48 70.84 -26.01
CA GLU A 120 -4.38 71.34 -26.84
C GLU A 120 -4.70 72.73 -27.43
N ASN A 121 -5.94 72.94 -27.89
CA ASN A 121 -6.39 74.24 -28.39
C ASN A 121 -6.44 75.28 -27.28
N ASN A 122 -7.04 74.97 -26.11
CA ASN A 122 -7.08 75.89 -24.99
C ASN A 122 -5.70 76.22 -24.47
N LYS A 123 -4.76 75.29 -24.47
CA LYS A 123 -3.36 75.55 -24.13
C LYS A 123 -2.73 76.56 -25.07
N LYS A 124 -2.92 76.45 -26.38
CA LYS A 124 -2.42 77.45 -27.39
C LYS A 124 -3.04 78.80 -27.18
N LEU A 125 -4.35 78.90 -26.81
CA LEU A 125 -5.04 80.18 -26.52
C LEU A 125 -4.56 80.80 -25.24
N TYR A 126 -4.30 80.03 -24.22
CA TYR A 126 -3.73 80.46 -22.97
C TYR A 126 -2.32 80.99 -23.10
N ASP A 127 -1.46 80.35 -23.90
CA ASP A 127 -0.10 80.79 -24.20
C ASP A 127 -0.12 82.12 -24.89
N LYS A 128 -1.17 82.42 -25.73
CA LYS A 128 -1.41 83.68 -26.38
C LYS A 128 -2.17 84.70 -25.48
N LYS A 129 -2.46 84.40 -24.20
CA LYS A 129 -3.17 85.23 -23.26
C LYS A 129 -4.61 85.59 -23.69
N VAL A 130 -5.27 84.71 -24.49
CA VAL A 130 -6.65 84.89 -24.95
C VAL A 130 -7.65 84.35 -23.95
N ILE A 131 -7.31 83.33 -23.20
CA ILE A 131 -8.17 82.73 -22.18
C ILE A 131 -7.48 82.73 -20.82
N GLY A 132 -8.30 82.59 -19.73
CA GLY A 132 -7.83 82.55 -18.36
C GLY A 132 -7.34 81.15 -17.92
N GLN A 133 -6.70 81.12 -16.75
CA GLN A 133 -6.20 79.89 -16.16
C GLN A 133 -7.34 78.88 -15.84
N TYR A 134 -8.52 79.38 -15.54
CA TYR A 134 -9.69 78.52 -15.23
C TYR A 134 -10.11 77.67 -16.40
N GLU A 135 -10.20 78.23 -17.60
CA GLU A 135 -10.58 77.53 -18.84
C GLU A 135 -9.55 76.47 -19.21
N LEU A 136 -8.27 76.79 -19.06
CA LEU A 136 -7.20 75.80 -19.31
C LEU A 136 -7.30 74.65 -18.31
N SER A 137 -7.46 74.96 -17.01
CA SER A 137 -7.57 73.89 -15.97
C SER A 137 -8.81 73.01 -16.16
N THR A 138 -9.94 73.62 -16.58
CA THR A 138 -11.16 72.88 -16.90
C THR A 138 -10.96 71.91 -18.06
N ALA A 139 -10.30 72.35 -19.13
CA ALA A 139 -9.99 71.48 -20.27
C ALA A 139 -9.00 70.40 -19.91
N GLN A 140 -8.01 70.66 -19.05
CA GLN A 140 -7.06 69.69 -18.56
C GLN A 140 -7.76 68.61 -17.72
N ASN A 141 -8.66 69.03 -16.83
CA ASN A 141 -9.45 68.08 -16.00
C ASN A 141 -10.38 67.20 -16.87
N SER A 142 -11.01 67.81 -17.90
CA SER A 142 -11.82 67.08 -18.87
C SER A 142 -11.00 66.06 -19.66
N TYR A 143 -9.77 66.41 -20.06
CA TYR A 143 -8.84 65.46 -20.71
C TYR A 143 -8.43 64.31 -19.77
N ALA A 144 -8.07 64.65 -18.52
CA ALA A 144 -7.71 63.62 -17.51
C ALA A 144 -8.90 62.69 -17.20
N THR A 145 -10.13 63.22 -17.11
CA THR A 145 -11.34 62.39 -16.92
C THR A 145 -11.58 61.48 -18.10
N ALA A 146 -11.46 61.93 -19.32
CA ALA A 146 -11.59 61.12 -20.52
C ALA A 146 -10.49 60.04 -20.63
N GLN A 147 -9.28 60.35 -20.16
CA GLN A 147 -8.18 59.38 -20.08
C GLN A 147 -8.50 58.25 -19.07
N ALA A 148 -9.03 58.64 -17.92
CA ALA A 148 -9.46 57.67 -16.90
C ALA A 148 -10.61 56.78 -17.41
N ALA A 149 -11.59 57.37 -18.11
CA ALA A 149 -12.68 56.61 -18.74
C ALA A 149 -12.21 55.60 -19.77
N LEU A 150 -11.21 55.96 -20.58
CA LEU A 150 -10.62 55.00 -21.51
C LEU A 150 -9.90 53.87 -20.78
N ALA A 151 -9.15 54.16 -19.75
CA ALA A 151 -8.47 53.15 -18.93
C ALA A 151 -9.48 52.19 -18.29
N GLN A 152 -10.60 52.69 -17.78
CA GLN A 152 -11.70 51.89 -17.23
C GLN A 152 -12.32 50.98 -18.31
N ALA A 153 -12.60 51.48 -19.48
CA ALA A 153 -13.15 50.69 -20.59
C ALA A 153 -12.18 49.61 -21.06
N GLN A 154 -10.87 49.91 -21.10
CA GLN A 154 -9.84 48.91 -21.41
C GLN A 154 -9.75 47.80 -20.38
N ALA A 155 -9.86 48.13 -19.09
CA ALA A 155 -9.89 47.14 -18.03
C ALA A 155 -11.13 46.22 -18.13
N ALA A 156 -12.29 46.77 -18.43
CA ALA A 156 -13.51 46.01 -18.69
C ALA A 156 -13.38 45.07 -19.89
N LEU A 157 -12.74 45.53 -20.99
CA LEU A 157 -12.45 44.67 -22.14
C LEU A 157 -11.47 43.56 -21.81
N ALA A 158 -10.45 43.81 -21.00
CA ALA A 158 -9.51 42.78 -20.55
C ALA A 158 -10.22 41.70 -19.75
N SER A 159 -11.09 42.08 -18.80
CA SER A 159 -11.90 41.14 -18.02
C SER A 159 -12.84 40.30 -18.88
N ALA A 160 -13.52 40.92 -19.86
CA ALA A 160 -14.38 40.20 -20.79
C ALA A 160 -13.61 39.17 -21.66
N LYS A 161 -12.40 39.53 -22.12
CA LYS A 161 -11.52 38.60 -22.84
C LYS A 161 -11.02 37.47 -21.99
N GLU A 162 -10.70 37.73 -20.73
CA GLU A 162 -10.27 36.70 -19.79
C GLU A 162 -11.41 35.70 -19.55
N THR A 163 -12.63 36.18 -19.29
CA THR A 163 -13.81 35.33 -19.11
C THR A 163 -14.08 34.48 -20.37
N LEU A 164 -13.95 35.06 -21.56
CA LEU A 164 -14.08 34.30 -22.80
C LEU A 164 -12.99 33.21 -22.92
N SER A 165 -11.78 33.47 -22.46
CA SER A 165 -10.71 32.48 -22.49
C SER A 165 -11.01 31.25 -21.70
N TRP A 166 -11.79 31.35 -20.62
CA TRP A 166 -12.22 30.26 -19.77
C TRP A 166 -13.22 29.30 -20.44
N CYS A 167 -13.84 29.70 -21.57
CA CYS A 167 -14.63 28.78 -22.39
C CYS A 167 -13.76 27.69 -23.05
N ARG A 168 -12.45 27.88 -23.11
CA ARG A 168 -11.47 26.89 -23.58
C ARG A 168 -10.79 26.26 -22.36
N VAL A 169 -11.30 25.11 -21.95
CA VAL A 169 -10.76 24.40 -20.78
C VAL A 169 -9.52 23.63 -21.19
N VAL A 170 -8.37 23.99 -20.61
CA VAL A 170 -7.07 23.36 -20.87
C VAL A 170 -6.56 22.61 -19.67
N SER A 171 -5.66 21.66 -19.89
CA SER A 171 -5.03 20.91 -18.82
C SER A 171 -4.09 21.79 -17.98
N PRO A 172 -4.24 21.81 -16.66
CA PRO A 172 -3.35 22.56 -15.77
C PRO A 172 -1.98 21.89 -15.59
N THR A 173 -1.90 20.58 -15.80
CA THR A 173 -0.68 19.77 -15.64
C THR A 173 -0.55 18.73 -16.74
N SER A 174 0.65 18.19 -16.91
CA SER A 174 0.86 17.02 -17.76
C SER A 174 0.52 15.75 -16.99
N GLY A 175 -0.21 14.81 -17.61
CA GLY A 175 -0.65 13.62 -16.90
C GLY A 175 -1.58 12.77 -17.74
N VAL A 176 -2.36 11.93 -17.07
CA VAL A 176 -3.36 11.05 -17.67
C VAL A 176 -4.75 11.54 -17.30
N VAL A 177 -5.64 11.63 -18.28
CA VAL A 177 -7.05 12.02 -18.10
C VAL A 177 -7.80 10.90 -17.39
N GLY A 178 -8.51 11.25 -16.32
CA GLY A 178 -9.39 10.35 -15.58
C GLY A 178 -10.73 10.12 -16.28
N SER A 179 -11.78 9.92 -15.50
CA SER A 179 -13.15 9.78 -16.01
C SER A 179 -13.68 11.08 -16.62
N LEU A 180 -14.60 10.95 -17.57
CA LEU A 180 -15.26 12.05 -18.26
C LEU A 180 -16.78 11.97 -18.01
N PRO A 181 -17.27 12.43 -16.84
CA PRO A 181 -18.70 12.33 -16.49
C PRO A 181 -19.60 13.18 -17.38
N TYR A 182 -19.07 14.26 -17.97
CA TYR A 182 -19.81 15.16 -18.83
C TYR A 182 -19.45 14.96 -20.30
N LYS A 183 -20.46 14.88 -21.15
CA LYS A 183 -20.32 14.74 -22.61
C LYS A 183 -20.69 16.05 -23.33
N ALA A 184 -20.40 16.13 -24.62
CA ALA A 184 -20.87 17.22 -25.45
C ALA A 184 -22.39 17.38 -25.34
N GLY A 185 -22.89 18.61 -25.18
CA GLY A 185 -24.28 18.95 -24.91
C GLY A 185 -24.64 19.04 -23.42
N ALA A 186 -23.78 18.63 -22.49
CA ALA A 186 -24.06 18.78 -21.06
C ALA A 186 -23.87 20.22 -20.60
N LEU A 187 -24.75 20.69 -19.72
CA LEU A 187 -24.63 21.97 -19.04
C LEU A 187 -23.67 21.83 -17.85
N VAL A 188 -22.67 22.68 -17.77
CA VAL A 188 -21.66 22.68 -16.71
C VAL A 188 -21.49 24.08 -16.10
N SER A 189 -21.02 24.12 -14.87
CA SER A 189 -20.74 25.36 -14.14
C SER A 189 -19.66 25.14 -13.09
N ALA A 190 -19.13 26.21 -12.50
CA ALA A 190 -18.17 26.13 -11.40
C ALA A 190 -18.72 25.39 -10.16
N SER A 191 -20.05 25.34 -10.00
CA SER A 191 -20.74 24.65 -8.89
C SER A 191 -21.24 23.25 -9.26
N SER A 192 -20.86 22.73 -10.43
CA SER A 192 -21.17 21.33 -10.79
C SER A 192 -20.59 20.36 -9.77
N PRO A 193 -21.36 19.31 -9.33
CA PRO A 193 -20.92 18.40 -8.26
C PRO A 193 -19.59 17.70 -8.63
N ASP A 194 -19.50 17.20 -9.85
CA ASP A 194 -18.32 16.51 -10.34
C ASP A 194 -17.41 17.45 -11.16
N PRO A 195 -16.09 17.22 -11.16
CA PRO A 195 -15.18 17.91 -12.09
C PRO A 195 -15.42 17.43 -13.53
N LEU A 196 -15.02 18.22 -14.52
CA LEU A 196 -15.05 17.78 -15.93
C LEU A 196 -14.19 16.54 -16.17
N THR A 197 -13.08 16.49 -15.50
CA THR A 197 -12.16 15.35 -15.39
C THR A 197 -11.13 15.63 -14.30
N THR A 198 -10.35 14.60 -13.97
CA THR A 198 -9.13 14.75 -13.16
C THR A 198 -7.93 14.43 -14.05
N VAL A 199 -6.91 15.26 -14.03
CA VAL A 199 -5.63 14.97 -14.70
C VAL A 199 -4.63 14.57 -13.64
N SER A 200 -4.14 13.33 -13.73
CA SER A 200 -3.23 12.72 -12.75
C SER A 200 -1.84 12.59 -13.35
N ASP A 201 -0.84 13.23 -12.72
CA ASP A 201 0.56 12.91 -13.01
C ASP A 201 0.93 11.62 -12.28
N VAL A 202 1.08 10.57 -13.06
CA VAL A 202 1.44 9.23 -12.57
C VAL A 202 2.87 8.82 -12.96
N SER A 203 3.72 9.76 -13.34
CA SER A 203 5.15 9.49 -13.64
C SER A 203 5.89 8.96 -12.41
N THR A 204 5.57 9.51 -11.27
CA THR A 204 5.88 9.01 -9.92
C THR A 204 4.57 8.89 -9.16
N VAL A 205 4.43 7.84 -8.39
CA VAL A 205 3.24 7.67 -7.56
C VAL A 205 3.58 7.79 -6.09
N GLU A 206 2.66 8.39 -5.36
CA GLU A 206 2.66 8.42 -3.90
C GLU A 206 1.82 7.26 -3.38
N VAL A 207 2.42 6.42 -2.56
CA VAL A 207 1.75 5.29 -1.92
C VAL A 207 1.56 5.60 -0.45
N PHE A 208 0.31 5.76 -0.06
CA PHE A 208 -0.12 6.08 1.30
C PHE A 208 -0.39 4.80 2.06
N PHE A 209 0.23 4.64 3.22
CA PHE A 209 -0.01 3.51 4.12
C PHE A 209 0.05 3.97 5.57
N SER A 210 -0.53 3.18 6.47
CA SER A 210 -0.62 3.52 7.89
C SER A 210 0.21 2.55 8.72
N MET A 211 0.97 3.08 9.67
CA MET A 211 1.70 2.31 10.69
C MET A 211 1.19 2.67 12.08
N SER A 212 1.10 1.68 12.95
CA SER A 212 0.69 1.89 14.34
C SER A 212 1.71 2.76 15.09
N GLU A 213 1.24 3.48 16.11
CA GLU A 213 2.12 4.23 17.01
C GLU A 213 3.18 3.33 17.64
N GLY A 214 2.80 2.11 18.04
CA GLY A 214 3.73 1.13 18.62
C GLY A 214 4.87 0.75 17.67
N ASP A 215 4.60 0.58 16.37
CA ASP A 215 5.64 0.30 15.37
C ASP A 215 6.61 1.47 15.22
N ILE A 216 6.09 2.70 15.17
CA ILE A 216 6.91 3.91 15.08
C ILE A 216 7.76 4.10 16.33
N LEU A 217 7.20 3.91 17.52
CA LEU A 217 7.95 3.99 18.77
C LEU A 217 9.07 2.94 18.86
N ASN A 218 8.79 1.71 18.41
CA ASN A 218 9.80 0.66 18.35
C ASN A 218 10.94 1.01 17.39
N MET A 219 10.65 1.64 16.26
CA MET A 219 11.66 2.13 15.32
C MET A 219 12.50 3.27 15.91
N THR A 220 11.85 4.22 16.60
CA THR A 220 12.56 5.39 17.17
C THR A 220 13.44 5.04 18.34
N ARG A 221 13.15 3.96 19.08
CA ARG A 221 14.03 3.46 20.17
C ARG A 221 15.45 3.15 19.69
N THR A 222 15.60 2.70 18.45
CA THR A 222 16.90 2.34 17.87
C THR A 222 17.60 3.55 17.24
N SER A 223 16.85 4.45 16.60
CA SER A 223 17.38 5.53 15.77
C SER A 223 17.40 6.90 16.49
N GLY A 224 16.89 6.99 17.72
CA GLY A 224 16.90 8.20 18.56
C GLY A 224 15.92 9.30 18.14
N SER A 225 15.44 9.32 16.89
CA SER A 225 14.40 10.25 16.42
C SER A 225 13.59 9.65 15.27
N VAL A 226 12.35 10.11 15.11
CA VAL A 226 11.46 9.70 13.99
C VAL A 226 12.10 10.03 12.64
N SER A 227 12.72 11.20 12.53
CA SER A 227 13.35 11.66 11.29
C SER A 227 14.56 10.81 10.89
N ALA A 228 15.34 10.33 11.87
CA ALA A 228 16.42 9.39 11.65
C ALA A 228 15.88 8.01 11.27
N ALA A 229 14.89 7.51 12.01
CA ALA A 229 14.24 6.24 11.73
C ALA A 229 13.67 6.13 10.30
N LEU A 230 13.05 7.21 9.80
CA LEU A 230 12.54 7.26 8.42
C LEU A 230 13.65 7.20 7.37
N LYS A 231 14.80 7.83 7.64
CA LYS A 231 15.96 7.80 6.71
C LYS A 231 16.64 6.43 6.69
N GLU A 232 16.62 5.72 7.81
CA GLU A 232 17.20 4.39 7.98
C GLU A 232 16.29 3.28 7.44
N LEU A 233 15.00 3.60 7.13
CA LEU A 233 14.12 2.62 6.52
C LEU A 233 14.72 2.11 5.21
N PRO A 234 14.78 0.78 5.03
CA PRO A 234 15.19 0.20 3.77
C PRO A 234 14.21 0.58 2.65
N SER A 235 14.62 0.36 1.41
CA SER A 235 13.70 0.47 0.27
C SER A 235 12.51 -0.45 0.48
N VAL A 236 11.32 0.10 0.32
CA VAL A 236 10.06 -0.63 0.47
C VAL A 236 9.63 -1.25 -0.86
N LYS A 237 8.92 -2.36 -0.79
CA LYS A 237 8.36 -3.02 -1.97
C LYS A 237 6.85 -2.78 -1.99
N LEU A 238 6.30 -2.66 -3.18
CA LEU A 238 4.85 -2.57 -3.39
C LEU A 238 4.34 -3.89 -3.96
N GLN A 239 3.41 -4.50 -3.27
CA GLN A 239 2.65 -5.66 -3.77
C GLN A 239 1.31 -5.16 -4.30
N LEU A 240 1.00 -5.50 -5.53
CA LEU A 240 -0.25 -5.15 -6.19
C LEU A 240 -1.39 -6.07 -5.72
N VAL A 241 -2.63 -5.68 -6.03
CA VAL A 241 -3.84 -6.42 -5.61
C VAL A 241 -3.85 -7.88 -6.11
N ASN A 242 -3.20 -8.16 -7.25
CA ASN A 242 -3.06 -9.51 -7.80
C ASN A 242 -1.95 -10.35 -7.14
N GLY A 243 -1.31 -9.83 -6.09
CA GLY A 243 -0.23 -10.50 -5.38
C GLY A 243 1.17 -10.33 -6.01
N THR A 244 1.28 -9.73 -7.20
CA THR A 244 2.58 -9.52 -7.83
C THR A 244 3.34 -8.37 -7.17
N LEU A 245 4.67 -8.51 -7.07
CA LEU A 245 5.53 -7.44 -6.62
C LEU A 245 5.81 -6.47 -7.77
N TYR A 246 5.71 -5.17 -7.47
CA TYR A 246 6.09 -4.12 -8.40
C TYR A 246 7.62 -4.06 -8.54
N ASN A 247 8.10 -3.93 -9.78
CA ASN A 247 9.52 -4.08 -10.10
C ASN A 247 10.42 -2.96 -9.56
N HIS A 248 9.86 -1.76 -9.37
CA HIS A 248 10.63 -0.62 -8.87
C HIS A 248 10.48 -0.49 -7.36
N PRO A 249 11.60 -0.43 -6.61
CA PRO A 249 11.54 -0.19 -5.17
C PRO A 249 11.09 1.24 -4.88
N GLY A 250 10.39 1.42 -3.77
CA GLY A 250 9.97 2.71 -3.27
C GLY A 250 10.81 3.18 -2.09
N LYS A 251 10.73 4.47 -1.80
CA LYS A 251 11.34 5.08 -0.63
C LYS A 251 10.30 5.84 0.16
N VAL A 252 10.26 5.62 1.47
CA VAL A 252 9.43 6.43 2.38
C VAL A 252 10.03 7.82 2.48
N VAL A 253 9.23 8.84 2.17
CA VAL A 253 9.70 10.24 2.08
C VAL A 253 9.08 11.14 3.13
N LYS A 254 7.85 10.83 3.56
CA LYS A 254 7.09 11.66 4.49
C LYS A 254 6.31 10.79 5.47
N MET A 255 6.08 11.34 6.65
CA MET A 255 5.17 10.83 7.66
C MET A 255 4.31 11.99 8.17
N SER A 256 3.05 11.72 8.45
CA SER A 256 2.15 12.69 9.09
C SER A 256 2.71 13.11 10.44
N GLY A 257 2.68 14.40 10.74
CA GLY A 257 3.02 14.92 12.06
C GLY A 257 1.92 14.72 13.13
N VAL A 258 0.79 14.13 12.75
CA VAL A 258 -0.39 13.93 13.60
C VAL A 258 -0.86 12.50 13.48
N ILE A 259 -1.20 11.90 14.63
CA ILE A 259 -1.83 10.57 14.71
C ILE A 259 -3.31 10.71 14.35
N ASN A 260 -3.80 9.81 13.54
CA ASN A 260 -5.23 9.68 13.32
C ASN A 260 -5.88 9.11 14.60
N GLN A 261 -6.67 9.92 15.28
CA GLN A 261 -7.28 9.57 16.57
C GLN A 261 -8.23 8.37 16.51
N SER A 262 -8.85 8.12 15.36
CA SER A 262 -9.77 6.99 15.19
C SER A 262 -9.05 5.64 15.02
N THR A 263 -7.82 5.64 14.49
CA THR A 263 -7.06 4.41 14.19
C THR A 263 -5.79 4.25 15.03
N GLY A 264 -5.34 5.28 15.75
CA GLY A 264 -4.08 5.27 16.49
C GLY A 264 -2.85 5.11 15.60
N ALA A 265 -2.92 5.52 14.33
CA ALA A 265 -1.89 5.26 13.35
C ALA A 265 -1.35 6.56 12.72
N TYR A 266 -0.09 6.52 12.33
CA TYR A 266 0.55 7.54 11.50
C TYR A 266 0.35 7.19 10.01
N SER A 267 0.10 8.21 9.19
CA SER A 267 0.10 8.06 7.73
C SER A 267 1.50 8.32 7.20
N LEU A 268 2.02 7.37 6.42
CA LEU A 268 3.30 7.46 5.74
C LEU A 268 3.09 7.51 4.24
N ILE A 269 4.03 8.16 3.54
CA ILE A 269 4.02 8.31 2.09
C ILE A 269 5.33 7.76 1.55
N ALA A 270 5.23 6.79 0.65
CA ALA A 270 6.35 6.27 -0.11
C ALA A 270 6.23 6.67 -1.58
N HIS A 271 7.33 7.10 -2.19
CA HIS A 271 7.40 7.40 -3.62
C HIS A 271 7.90 6.18 -4.38
N PHE A 272 7.22 5.89 -5.51
CA PHE A 272 7.61 4.86 -6.46
C PHE A 272 7.70 5.46 -7.86
N ALA A 273 8.80 5.21 -8.55
CA ALA A 273 8.91 5.54 -9.97
C ALA A 273 7.93 4.68 -10.78
N ASN A 274 7.24 5.27 -11.77
CA ASN A 274 6.26 4.58 -12.58
C ASN A 274 6.46 4.85 -14.09
N PRO A 275 7.62 4.50 -14.65
CA PRO A 275 7.95 4.81 -16.04
C PRO A 275 7.00 4.15 -17.05
N GLU A 276 6.54 2.94 -16.74
CA GLU A 276 5.60 2.19 -17.58
C GLU A 276 4.14 2.62 -17.39
N ARG A 277 3.86 3.52 -16.42
CA ARG A 277 2.52 4.03 -16.10
C ARG A 277 1.48 2.95 -15.81
N ILE A 278 1.94 1.80 -15.29
CA ILE A 278 1.08 0.69 -14.87
C ILE A 278 0.26 1.07 -13.65
N LEU A 279 0.88 1.77 -12.68
CA LEU A 279 0.20 2.25 -11.49
C LEU A 279 -0.69 3.44 -11.85
N LYS A 280 -1.92 3.41 -11.37
CA LYS A 280 -2.92 4.46 -11.58
C LYS A 280 -3.31 5.08 -10.24
N SER A 281 -3.68 6.35 -10.27
CA SER A 281 -4.27 7.00 -9.10
C SER A 281 -5.59 6.33 -8.72
N GLY A 282 -5.84 6.12 -7.43
CA GLY A 282 -6.98 5.38 -6.89
C GLY A 282 -6.73 3.87 -6.77
N GLY A 283 -5.58 3.36 -7.21
CA GLY A 283 -5.21 1.95 -7.04
C GLY A 283 -4.98 1.58 -5.58
N ALA A 284 -5.10 0.30 -5.26
CA ALA A 284 -4.78 -0.28 -3.95
C ALA A 284 -3.62 -1.26 -4.07
N GLY A 285 -2.95 -1.52 -2.94
CA GLY A 285 -1.86 -2.47 -2.85
C GLY A 285 -1.44 -2.67 -1.40
N GLN A 286 -0.27 -3.24 -1.21
CA GLN A 286 0.34 -3.43 0.10
C GLN A 286 1.80 -3.02 0.06
N ILE A 287 2.23 -2.24 1.03
CA ILE A 287 3.64 -1.92 1.24
C ILE A 287 4.27 -3.03 2.07
N ILE A 288 5.38 -3.58 1.58
CA ILE A 288 6.20 -4.55 2.29
C ILE A 288 7.49 -3.85 2.72
N ILE A 289 7.69 -3.78 4.02
CA ILE A 289 8.92 -3.25 4.63
C ILE A 289 9.77 -4.45 5.08
N PRO A 290 10.91 -4.73 4.41
CA PRO A 290 11.80 -5.79 4.85
C PRO A 290 12.51 -5.37 6.14
N ARG A 291 12.53 -6.25 7.14
CA ARG A 291 13.32 -6.11 8.36
C ARG A 291 14.27 -7.29 8.46
N THR A 292 15.54 -7.05 8.48
CA THR A 292 16.54 -8.12 8.68
C THR A 292 16.95 -8.11 10.15
N ASN A 293 16.76 -9.25 10.83
CA ASN A 293 17.32 -9.47 12.15
C ASN A 293 18.47 -10.49 12.02
N ASN A 294 19.69 -10.00 12.11
CA ASN A 294 20.91 -10.83 11.92
C ASN A 294 21.22 -11.74 13.12
N HIS A 295 20.51 -11.60 14.22
CA HIS A 295 20.71 -12.36 15.46
C HIS A 295 19.42 -13.06 15.92
N ALA A 296 18.60 -13.48 14.97
CA ALA A 296 17.36 -14.17 15.30
C ALA A 296 17.61 -15.65 15.63
N ILE A 297 16.91 -16.14 16.64
CA ILE A 297 16.80 -17.57 16.89
C ILE A 297 15.61 -18.05 16.05
N VAL A 298 15.89 -18.86 15.03
CA VAL A 298 14.89 -19.41 14.12
C VAL A 298 14.80 -20.92 14.36
N ILE A 299 13.59 -21.42 14.60
CA ILE A 299 13.33 -22.84 14.79
C ILE A 299 12.21 -23.31 13.85
N PRO A 300 12.24 -24.57 13.38
CA PRO A 300 11.13 -25.14 12.61
C PRO A 300 9.84 -25.19 13.45
N GLN A 301 8.68 -24.92 12.82
CA GLN A 301 7.39 -25.03 13.50
C GLN A 301 7.12 -26.46 14.01
N GLU A 302 7.62 -27.50 13.28
CA GLU A 302 7.56 -28.89 13.69
C GLU A 302 8.24 -29.19 15.04
N ALA A 303 9.20 -28.35 15.46
CA ALA A 303 9.91 -28.48 16.73
C ALA A 303 9.12 -27.90 17.93
N THR A 304 7.91 -27.39 17.69
CA THR A 304 7.08 -26.76 18.73
C THR A 304 5.84 -27.59 19.03
N SER A 305 5.41 -27.56 20.28
CA SER A 305 4.12 -28.10 20.75
C SER A 305 3.27 -26.96 21.24
N SER A 306 2.04 -26.84 20.72
CA SER A 306 1.06 -25.83 21.17
C SER A 306 0.15 -26.45 22.24
N VAL A 307 0.12 -25.81 23.39
CA VAL A 307 -0.80 -26.19 24.49
C VAL A 307 -1.52 -24.93 24.93
N GLN A 308 -2.85 -24.90 24.70
CA GLN A 308 -3.64 -23.68 24.81
C GLN A 308 -3.00 -22.59 23.95
N ASP A 309 -2.89 -21.36 24.37
CA ASP A 309 -2.31 -20.25 23.58
C ASP A 309 -0.78 -20.11 23.74
N LYS A 310 -0.10 -21.17 24.25
CA LYS A 310 1.34 -21.14 24.53
C LYS A 310 2.08 -22.14 23.66
N LEU A 311 3.28 -21.75 23.22
CA LEU A 311 4.19 -22.61 22.48
C LEU A 311 5.31 -23.11 23.40
N PHE A 312 5.62 -24.39 23.23
CA PHE A 312 6.65 -25.07 23.99
C PHE A 312 7.60 -25.81 23.07
N VAL A 313 8.81 -25.99 23.52
CA VAL A 313 9.85 -26.83 22.90
C VAL A 313 10.44 -27.79 23.94
N TYR A 314 10.98 -28.90 23.48
CA TYR A 314 11.78 -29.79 24.34
C TYR A 314 13.25 -29.41 24.20
N LYS A 315 13.78 -28.71 25.22
CA LYS A 315 15.20 -28.34 25.33
C LYS A 315 15.97 -29.51 25.91
N VAL A 316 17.10 -29.89 25.28
CA VAL A 316 17.96 -30.99 25.71
C VAL A 316 19.04 -30.48 26.64
N GLY A 317 19.06 -30.97 27.90
CA GLY A 317 20.06 -30.66 28.89
C GLY A 317 21.42 -31.30 28.58
N ARG A 318 22.46 -30.97 29.38
CA ARG A 318 23.78 -31.61 29.32
C ARG A 318 23.73 -33.08 29.77
N ASP A 319 22.72 -33.42 30.55
CA ASP A 319 22.40 -34.77 31.05
C ASP A 319 21.59 -35.65 30.07
N ASN A 320 21.42 -35.16 28.83
CA ASN A 320 20.59 -35.73 27.77
C ASN A 320 19.10 -35.96 28.19
N LYS A 321 18.61 -35.22 29.19
CA LYS A 321 17.21 -35.14 29.50
C LYS A 321 16.52 -33.99 28.79
N VAL A 322 15.27 -34.18 28.42
CA VAL A 322 14.45 -33.15 27.77
C VAL A 322 13.67 -32.37 28.82
N TYR A 323 13.65 -31.04 28.65
CA TYR A 323 12.94 -30.10 29.51
C TYR A 323 11.88 -29.38 28.69
N TYR A 324 10.62 -29.46 29.11
CA TYR A 324 9.49 -28.82 28.46
C TYR A 324 9.54 -27.31 28.76
N THR A 325 9.95 -26.52 27.80
CA THR A 325 10.27 -25.11 28.00
C THR A 325 9.30 -24.23 27.19
N GLU A 326 8.65 -23.28 27.87
CA GLU A 326 7.79 -22.26 27.21
C GLU A 326 8.66 -21.30 26.41
N ILE A 327 8.23 -21.01 25.18
CA ILE A 327 8.86 -20.03 24.30
C ILE A 327 7.86 -18.96 23.86
N LYS A 328 8.37 -17.76 23.63
CA LYS A 328 7.61 -16.71 22.95
C LYS A 328 8.17 -16.51 21.55
N VAL A 329 7.30 -16.42 20.57
CA VAL A 329 7.68 -16.25 19.17
C VAL A 329 7.12 -14.93 18.62
N ASN A 330 7.73 -14.46 17.56
CA ASN A 330 7.17 -13.34 16.82
C ASN A 330 5.88 -13.82 16.10
N PRO A 331 4.77 -13.05 16.15
CA PRO A 331 3.53 -13.40 15.45
C PRO A 331 3.68 -13.44 13.93
N GLN A 332 4.66 -12.72 13.39
CA GLN A 332 5.00 -12.76 11.97
C GLN A 332 5.98 -13.90 11.71
N ASN A 333 5.61 -14.84 10.85
CA ASN A 333 6.44 -15.97 10.44
C ASN A 333 6.25 -16.25 8.94
N ASP A 334 7.10 -17.13 8.40
CA ASP A 334 7.09 -17.53 6.99
C ASP A 334 6.20 -18.76 6.69
N GLY A 335 5.45 -19.22 7.69
CA GLY A 335 4.61 -20.43 7.60
C GLY A 335 5.35 -21.72 7.89
N ASN A 336 6.69 -21.76 7.92
CA ASN A 336 7.50 -22.94 8.14
C ASN A 336 8.37 -22.84 9.41
N THR A 337 8.78 -21.62 9.77
CA THR A 337 9.67 -21.36 10.90
C THR A 337 9.08 -20.37 11.88
N TYR A 338 9.50 -20.44 13.14
CA TYR A 338 9.22 -19.42 14.15
C TYR A 338 10.49 -18.67 14.53
N ILE A 339 10.36 -17.36 14.69
CA ILE A 339 11.40 -16.52 15.26
C ILE A 339 11.15 -16.41 16.76
N VAL A 340 12.04 -16.98 17.56
CA VAL A 340 11.91 -16.99 19.01
C VAL A 340 12.39 -15.67 19.60
N THR A 341 11.54 -15.05 20.41
CA THR A 341 11.84 -13.80 21.12
C THR A 341 12.30 -14.01 22.55
N SER A 342 11.89 -15.12 23.19
CA SER A 342 12.34 -15.50 24.53
C SER A 342 12.14 -16.99 24.80
N GLY A 343 12.87 -17.54 25.76
CA GLY A 343 12.81 -18.94 26.19
C GLY A 343 13.96 -19.80 25.66
N LEU A 344 14.67 -19.36 24.62
CA LEU A 344 15.84 -20.07 24.08
C LEU A 344 17.03 -19.14 23.95
N SER A 345 18.23 -19.71 23.98
CA SER A 345 19.51 -19.02 23.77
C SER A 345 20.31 -19.72 22.66
N VAL A 346 21.19 -18.96 22.01
CA VAL A 346 22.11 -19.51 21.03
C VAL A 346 23.01 -20.56 21.73
N GLY A 347 23.14 -21.73 21.11
CA GLY A 347 23.84 -22.89 21.69
C GLY A 347 22.94 -23.88 22.44
N ASP A 348 21.66 -23.56 22.67
CA ASP A 348 20.71 -24.51 23.20
C ASP A 348 20.45 -25.64 22.20
N ARG A 349 20.19 -26.85 22.70
CA ARG A 349 19.83 -28.00 21.89
C ARG A 349 18.32 -28.26 22.02
N ILE A 350 17.62 -28.44 20.94
CA ILE A 350 16.18 -28.74 20.94
C ILE A 350 15.89 -30.00 20.12
N VAL A 351 14.83 -30.71 20.50
CA VAL A 351 14.30 -31.83 19.70
C VAL A 351 13.44 -31.25 18.57
N ILE A 352 13.69 -31.69 17.32
CA ILE A 352 13.00 -31.16 16.14
C ILE A 352 11.87 -32.04 15.61
N LYS A 353 11.86 -33.34 15.92
CA LYS A 353 10.81 -34.27 15.49
C LYS A 353 10.49 -35.31 16.57
N GLY A 354 9.27 -35.85 16.53
CA GLY A 354 8.85 -36.91 17.44
C GLY A 354 8.36 -36.44 18.81
N LEU A 355 7.95 -35.16 18.92
CA LEU A 355 7.59 -34.49 20.17
C LEU A 355 6.47 -35.21 20.93
N THR A 356 5.53 -35.87 20.24
CA THR A 356 4.37 -36.59 20.85
C THR A 356 4.76 -37.78 21.73
N LYS A 357 5.99 -38.27 21.59
CA LYS A 357 6.53 -39.38 22.38
C LYS A 357 7.34 -38.94 23.59
N LEU A 358 7.56 -37.62 23.73
CA LEU A 358 8.39 -37.06 24.78
C LEU A 358 7.56 -36.68 26.01
N SER A 359 8.16 -36.83 27.16
CA SER A 359 7.66 -36.34 28.45
C SER A 359 8.74 -35.51 29.15
N ASP A 360 8.32 -34.56 29.98
CA ASP A 360 9.29 -33.72 30.70
C ASP A 360 10.24 -34.60 31.55
N LYS A 361 11.53 -34.24 31.55
CA LYS A 361 12.63 -34.96 32.21
C LYS A 361 12.93 -36.37 31.68
N MET A 362 12.35 -36.77 30.55
CA MET A 362 12.67 -38.00 29.87
C MET A 362 14.12 -38.00 29.37
N GLU A 363 14.84 -39.09 29.58
CA GLU A 363 16.19 -39.28 29.06
C GLU A 363 16.12 -39.76 27.59
N ILE A 364 16.85 -39.08 26.72
CA ILE A 364 16.89 -39.37 25.29
C ILE A 364 18.32 -39.65 24.82
N LYS A 365 18.44 -40.32 23.70
CA LYS A 365 19.68 -40.45 22.93
C LYS A 365 19.64 -39.44 21.78
N PRO A 366 20.38 -38.34 21.88
CA PRO A 366 20.42 -37.34 20.80
C PRO A 366 21.07 -37.93 19.54
N VAL A 367 20.40 -37.81 18.40
CA VAL A 367 20.90 -38.22 17.09
C VAL A 367 20.75 -37.04 16.10
N THR A 368 21.46 -37.11 15.00
CA THR A 368 21.29 -36.11 13.93
C THR A 368 19.99 -36.40 13.16
N LEU A 369 19.43 -35.37 12.49
CA LEU A 369 18.23 -35.52 11.66
C LEU A 369 18.44 -36.60 10.55
N ALA A 370 19.64 -36.68 9.99
CA ALA A 370 19.99 -37.67 8.94
C ALA A 370 19.99 -39.11 9.49
N GLU A 371 20.55 -39.33 10.69
CA GLU A 371 20.53 -40.64 11.36
C GLU A 371 19.11 -41.05 11.74
N TYR A 372 18.31 -40.11 12.28
CA TYR A 372 16.93 -40.37 12.61
C TYR A 372 16.08 -40.72 11.37
N GLN A 373 16.27 -40.01 10.25
CA GLN A 373 15.55 -40.33 9.02
C GLN A 373 15.95 -41.69 8.48
N LYS A 374 17.23 -42.04 8.51
CA LYS A 374 17.73 -43.36 8.12
C LYS A 374 17.14 -44.47 8.99
N SER A 375 17.03 -44.29 10.29
CA SER A 375 16.42 -45.27 11.19
C SER A 375 14.92 -45.51 10.89
N ILE A 376 14.19 -44.47 10.50
CA ILE A 376 12.77 -44.55 10.07
C ILE A 376 12.69 -45.33 8.74
N ASP A 377 13.53 -45.01 7.74
CA ASP A 377 13.52 -45.63 6.45
C ASP A 377 13.88 -47.14 6.54
N ASP A 378 14.86 -47.47 7.39
CA ASP A 378 15.24 -48.86 7.66
C ASP A 378 14.13 -49.64 8.40
N ALA A 379 13.46 -49.01 9.36
CA ALA A 379 12.29 -49.60 10.03
C ALA A 379 11.11 -49.81 9.05
N ALA A 380 10.86 -48.85 8.16
CA ALA A 380 9.84 -48.98 7.10
C ALA A 380 10.13 -50.12 6.15
N LYS A 381 11.40 -50.30 5.73
CA LYS A 381 11.84 -51.42 4.89
C LYS A 381 11.69 -52.77 5.57
N LEU A 382 11.96 -52.85 6.90
CA LEU A 382 11.75 -54.06 7.71
C LEU A 382 10.27 -54.40 7.82
N GLY A 383 9.41 -53.40 8.08
CA GLY A 383 7.96 -53.58 8.14
C GLY A 383 7.35 -54.04 6.82
N ALA A 384 7.85 -53.47 5.69
CA ALA A 384 7.45 -53.90 4.34
C ALA A 384 7.87 -55.37 4.03
N LYS A 385 9.02 -55.83 4.53
CA LYS A 385 9.47 -57.20 4.42
C LYS A 385 8.66 -58.19 5.29
N GLN A 386 8.23 -57.76 6.48
CA GLN A 386 7.39 -58.56 7.37
C GLN A 386 5.94 -58.67 6.90
N GLY A 387 5.43 -57.70 6.16
CA GLY A 387 4.08 -57.68 5.57
C GLY A 387 3.92 -58.56 4.33
N THR A 388 4.99 -59.17 3.79
CA THR A 388 4.91 -60.12 2.70
C THR A 388 4.77 -61.57 3.20
N ALA A 389 3.98 -62.39 2.52
CA ALA A 389 3.75 -63.81 2.89
C ALA A 389 5.04 -64.62 3.11
N SER A 390 6.10 -64.29 2.38
CA SER A 390 7.44 -64.89 2.54
C SER A 390 8.16 -64.46 3.82
N GLY A 391 7.92 -63.24 4.30
CA GLY A 391 8.44 -62.70 5.57
C GLY A 391 7.79 -63.36 6.77
N PHE A 392 6.48 -63.67 6.70
CA PHE A 392 5.74 -64.35 7.74
C PHE A 392 6.19 -65.80 7.96
N VAL A 393 6.49 -66.52 6.83
CA VAL A 393 7.01 -67.85 6.86
C VAL A 393 8.41 -67.91 7.48
N LYS A 394 9.27 -66.95 7.21
CA LYS A 394 10.65 -66.91 7.74
C LYS A 394 10.70 -66.63 9.24
N VAL A 395 9.72 -65.91 9.79
CA VAL A 395 9.57 -65.66 11.25
C VAL A 395 9.00 -66.88 11.94
N MET A 396 8.11 -67.66 11.29
CA MET A 396 7.51 -68.87 11.86
C MET A 396 8.39 -70.11 11.77
N THR A 397 9.32 -70.19 10.81
CA THR A 397 10.14 -71.40 10.59
C THR A 397 11.56 -71.30 11.15
N GLY A 398 11.97 -70.12 11.67
CA GLY A 398 13.29 -69.92 12.26
C GLY A 398 14.49 -70.20 11.33
N LYS A 399 14.27 -70.21 10.03
CA LYS A 399 15.33 -70.38 8.99
C LYS A 399 15.37 -69.19 8.04
#